data_8a81ff6599ee6cd0d8b1a5cd20342d61
#
_entry.id   8a81ff6599ee6cd0d8b1a5cd20342d61
#
_cell.length_a   1.000
_cell.length_b   1.000
_cell.length_c   1.000
_cell.angle_alpha   90.00
_cell.angle_beta   90.00
_cell.angle_gamma   90.00
#
_symmetry.space_group_name_H-M   'P 1'
#
loop_
_entity.id
_entity.type
_entity.pdbx_description
1 polymer ?
#
loop_
_entity_poly.entity_id
_entity_poly.type
_entity_poly.pdbx_seq_one_letter_code
_entity_poly.pdbx_strand_id
1 'polypeptide(L)'
;METVTLGTERLILRPFVMEDADEVHQIVSDREIAHNTAHIPHPYPEGMAAEWIGRLAARWPTGESAVFAATLRESGRIIAAVGLEVQPPHQRAELGYWVAREYWNLGYASEAATAVLGYGFREMGLHRIAAHHYTRNAASGRVLQKLGMRYEGRMRQHVLKWSVFEDIDFYGILAEEFG
;
A
#
# COMPACT_ATOMS: atom_id res chain seq x y z
N MET A 1 -2.95 16.70 10.07
CA MET A 1 -1.68 15.97 10.36
C MET A 1 -0.62 16.49 9.40
N GLU A 2 0.59 16.77 9.89
CA GLU A 2 1.70 17.19 9.03
C GLU A 2 2.20 16.00 8.18
N THR A 3 2.73 16.31 7.00
CA THR A 3 3.34 15.30 6.14
C THR A 3 4.70 14.88 6.71
N VAL A 4 5.03 13.61 6.60
CA VAL A 4 6.27 13.05 7.15
C VAL A 4 7.01 12.26 6.07
N THR A 5 8.32 12.17 6.21
CA THR A 5 9.18 11.31 5.38
C THR A 5 9.79 10.24 6.27
N LEU A 6 9.70 8.97 5.83
CA LEU A 6 10.27 7.83 6.53
C LEU A 6 11.50 7.33 5.77
N GLY A 7 12.55 7.00 6.50
CA GLY A 7 13.77 6.43 5.93
C GLY A 7 13.92 4.96 6.30
N THR A 8 14.31 4.12 5.32
CA THR A 8 14.72 2.73 5.53
C THR A 8 16.16 2.53 5.03
N GLU A 9 16.64 1.32 4.98
CA GLU A 9 17.97 0.99 4.47
C GLU A 9 18.14 1.43 3.00
N ARG A 10 17.17 1.07 2.14
CA ARG A 10 17.25 1.27 0.68
C ARG A 10 16.28 2.31 0.16
N LEU A 11 15.28 2.74 0.97
CA LEU A 11 14.17 3.56 0.52
C LEU A 11 14.06 4.88 1.29
N ILE A 12 13.48 5.87 0.61
CA ILE A 12 12.87 7.05 1.20
C ILE A 12 11.38 7.00 0.87
N LEU A 13 10.55 7.00 1.91
CA LEU A 13 9.10 7.04 1.78
C LEU A 13 8.64 8.47 2.06
N ARG A 14 8.13 9.14 1.04
CA ARG A 14 7.65 10.52 1.12
C ARG A 14 6.21 10.63 0.63
N PRO A 15 5.47 11.69 0.99
CA PRO A 15 4.19 11.95 0.34
C PRO A 15 4.35 12.04 -1.17
N PHE A 16 3.31 11.65 -1.91
CA PHE A 16 3.24 11.91 -3.34
C PHE A 16 3.06 13.40 -3.59
N VAL A 17 3.70 13.88 -4.66
CA VAL A 17 3.53 15.24 -5.20
C VAL A 17 2.99 15.15 -6.64
N MET A 18 2.43 16.24 -7.15
CA MET A 18 1.77 16.23 -8.45
C MET A 18 2.71 15.86 -9.60
N GLU A 19 3.97 16.19 -9.46
CA GLU A 19 5.06 15.88 -10.40
C GLU A 19 5.31 14.37 -10.55
N ASP A 20 4.84 13.57 -9.59
CA ASP A 20 4.96 12.10 -9.63
C ASP A 20 3.94 11.45 -10.59
N ALA A 21 2.95 12.20 -11.08
CA ALA A 21 1.80 11.64 -11.78
C ALA A 21 2.17 10.84 -13.02
N ASP A 22 3.11 11.32 -13.82
CA ASP A 22 3.54 10.65 -15.06
C ASP A 22 4.29 9.34 -14.75
N GLU A 23 5.18 9.34 -13.75
CA GLU A 23 5.91 8.14 -13.33
C GLU A 23 4.95 7.10 -12.75
N VAL A 24 4.01 7.52 -11.89
CA VAL A 24 2.96 6.65 -11.35
C VAL A 24 2.12 6.06 -12.48
N HIS A 25 1.67 6.89 -13.44
CA HIS A 25 0.90 6.42 -14.60
C HIS A 25 1.64 5.33 -15.37
N GLN A 26 2.92 5.53 -15.66
CA GLN A 26 3.74 4.53 -16.36
C GLN A 26 3.83 3.21 -15.60
N ILE A 27 4.06 3.27 -14.29
CA ILE A 27 4.20 2.08 -13.45
C ILE A 27 2.87 1.30 -13.36
N VAL A 28 1.77 1.97 -13.02
CA VAL A 28 0.49 1.28 -12.77
C VAL A 28 -0.25 0.89 -14.04
N SER A 29 0.20 1.35 -15.21
CA SER A 29 -0.29 0.88 -16.51
C SER A 29 0.11 -0.57 -16.81
N ASP A 30 1.06 -1.15 -16.06
CA ASP A 30 1.39 -2.58 -16.17
C ASP A 30 0.17 -3.43 -15.77
N ARG A 31 -0.24 -4.31 -16.70
CA ARG A 31 -1.39 -5.19 -16.52
C ARG A 31 -1.26 -6.09 -15.28
N GLU A 32 -0.06 -6.53 -14.94
CA GLU A 32 0.18 -7.40 -13.79
C GLU A 32 -0.01 -6.66 -12.46
N ILE A 33 0.32 -5.37 -12.39
CA ILE A 33 0.02 -4.54 -11.22
C ILE A 33 -1.49 -4.38 -11.08
N ALA A 34 -2.19 -4.01 -12.15
CA ALA A 34 -3.64 -3.89 -12.15
C ALA A 34 -4.33 -5.22 -11.81
N HIS A 35 -3.81 -6.36 -12.31
CA HIS A 35 -4.34 -7.70 -12.01
C HIS A 35 -4.25 -8.04 -10.53
N ASN A 36 -3.20 -7.63 -9.83
CA ASN A 36 -2.95 -7.95 -8.44
C ASN A 36 -3.46 -6.92 -7.43
N THR A 37 -4.11 -5.86 -7.89
CA THR A 37 -4.69 -4.80 -7.05
C THR A 37 -6.19 -4.68 -7.29
N ALA A 38 -6.95 -4.30 -6.26
CA ALA A 38 -8.42 -4.21 -6.36
C ALA A 38 -8.86 -2.99 -7.21
N HIS A 39 -8.23 -1.85 -7.00
CA HIS A 39 -8.75 -0.56 -7.47
C HIS A 39 -8.02 0.03 -8.69
N ILE A 40 -6.92 -0.57 -9.14
CA ILE A 40 -6.22 -0.12 -10.34
C ILE A 40 -6.90 -0.75 -11.56
N PRO A 41 -7.49 0.05 -12.46
CA PRO A 41 -8.10 -0.46 -13.69
C PRO A 41 -7.04 -0.79 -14.75
N HIS A 42 -7.45 -1.54 -15.77
CA HIS A 42 -6.64 -1.72 -16.96
C HIS A 42 -7.54 -1.77 -18.21
N PRO A 43 -7.26 -0.95 -19.24
CA PRO A 43 -6.19 0.07 -19.31
C PRO A 43 -6.31 1.14 -18.22
N TYR A 44 -5.16 1.72 -17.83
CA TYR A 44 -5.14 2.78 -16.82
C TYR A 44 -5.43 4.13 -17.52
N PRO A 45 -6.52 4.86 -17.14
CA PRO A 45 -6.91 6.08 -17.81
C PRO A 45 -5.88 7.20 -17.65
N GLU A 46 -5.73 8.01 -18.71
CA GLU A 46 -4.96 9.25 -18.63
C GLU A 46 -5.54 10.20 -17.58
N GLY A 47 -4.67 10.90 -16.84
CA GLY A 47 -5.06 11.81 -15.77
C GLY A 47 -5.44 11.15 -14.44
N MET A 48 -5.73 9.84 -14.40
CA MET A 48 -6.16 9.16 -13.18
C MET A 48 -5.09 9.17 -12.08
N ALA A 49 -3.80 9.14 -12.43
CA ALA A 49 -2.71 9.23 -11.45
C ALA A 49 -2.69 10.59 -10.76
N ALA A 50 -2.85 11.69 -11.52
CA ALA A 50 -2.91 13.03 -10.98
C ALA A 50 -4.14 13.21 -10.05
N GLU A 51 -5.31 12.71 -10.47
CA GLU A 51 -6.51 12.72 -9.62
C GLU A 51 -6.31 11.92 -8.32
N TRP A 52 -5.68 10.75 -8.41
CA TRP A 52 -5.38 9.93 -7.24
C TRP A 52 -4.43 10.66 -6.28
N ILE A 53 -3.34 11.25 -6.77
CA ILE A 53 -2.40 12.04 -5.97
C ILE A 53 -3.11 13.23 -5.32
N GLY A 54 -3.97 13.94 -6.05
CA GLY A 54 -4.77 15.04 -5.50
C GLY A 54 -5.69 14.59 -4.34
N ARG A 55 -6.30 13.41 -4.45
CA ARG A 55 -7.10 12.83 -3.36
C ARG A 55 -6.25 12.48 -2.13
N LEU A 56 -5.03 11.94 -2.33
CA LEU A 56 -4.12 11.65 -1.22
C LEU A 56 -3.73 12.93 -0.48
N ALA A 57 -3.36 13.98 -1.21
CA ALA A 57 -2.99 15.28 -0.63
C ALA A 57 -4.13 15.91 0.19
N ALA A 58 -5.38 15.74 -0.25
CA ALA A 58 -6.55 16.25 0.46
C ALA A 58 -6.87 15.45 1.74
N ARG A 59 -6.61 14.14 1.77
CA ARG A 59 -6.95 13.25 2.89
C ARG A 59 -5.85 13.10 3.93
N TRP A 60 -4.62 13.43 3.58
CA TRP A 60 -3.50 13.37 4.53
C TRP A 60 -3.70 14.26 5.77
N PRO A 61 -4.09 15.55 5.64
CA PRO A 61 -4.27 16.44 6.79
C PRO A 61 -5.37 15.97 7.75
N THR A 62 -6.40 15.28 7.23
CA THR A 62 -7.52 14.77 8.06
C THR A 62 -7.15 13.51 8.85
N GLY A 63 -6.00 12.89 8.55
CA GLY A 63 -5.60 11.63 9.16
C GLY A 63 -6.37 10.41 8.65
N GLU A 64 -7.15 10.55 7.58
CA GLU A 64 -7.90 9.44 6.97
C GLU A 64 -7.06 8.58 6.02
N SER A 65 -5.90 9.08 5.62
CA SER A 65 -5.00 8.37 4.71
C SER A 65 -3.55 8.81 4.95
N ALA A 66 -2.62 7.85 4.90
CA ALA A 66 -1.18 8.11 4.92
C ALA A 66 -0.51 7.21 3.89
N VAL A 67 -0.44 7.66 2.64
CA VAL A 67 0.11 6.91 1.51
C VAL A 67 1.40 7.56 1.03
N PHE A 68 2.45 6.74 0.92
CA PHE A 68 3.81 7.16 0.59
C PHE A 68 4.23 6.65 -0.79
N ALA A 69 4.93 7.50 -1.53
CA ALA A 69 5.81 7.10 -2.61
C ALA A 69 7.07 6.50 -2.00
N ALA A 70 7.34 5.23 -2.24
CA ALA A 70 8.59 4.59 -1.87
C ALA A 70 9.60 4.79 -3.01
N THR A 71 10.62 5.61 -2.76
CA THR A 71 11.65 5.94 -3.73
C THR A 71 12.97 5.29 -3.36
N LEU A 72 13.75 4.88 -4.37
CA LEU A 72 15.11 4.39 -4.14
C LEU A 72 16.00 5.54 -3.64
N ARG A 73 16.77 5.31 -2.55
CA ARG A 73 17.71 6.31 -2.01
C ARG A 73 18.72 6.78 -3.03
N GLU A 74 19.20 5.89 -3.89
CA GLU A 74 20.28 6.17 -4.81
C GLU A 74 19.85 7.05 -5.99
N SER A 75 18.62 6.87 -6.47
CA SER A 75 18.15 7.51 -7.71
C SER A 75 16.96 8.43 -7.54
N GLY A 76 16.27 8.36 -6.41
CA GLY A 76 15.00 9.07 -6.20
C GLY A 76 13.81 8.50 -6.99
N ARG A 77 14.02 7.43 -7.79
CA ARG A 77 12.99 6.82 -8.63
C ARG A 77 11.90 6.17 -7.77
N ILE A 78 10.64 6.39 -8.13
CA ILE A 78 9.50 5.74 -7.50
C ILE A 78 9.47 4.27 -7.91
N ILE A 79 9.40 3.38 -6.93
CA ILE A 79 9.31 1.94 -7.16
C ILE A 79 8.06 1.31 -6.55
N ALA A 80 7.39 2.00 -5.64
CA ALA A 80 6.19 1.49 -5.00
C ALA A 80 5.32 2.62 -4.43
N ALA A 81 4.05 2.33 -4.21
CA ALA A 81 3.24 3.03 -3.22
C ALA A 81 2.94 2.08 -2.07
N VAL A 82 2.97 2.60 -0.86
CA VAL A 82 2.59 1.88 0.35
C VAL A 82 1.89 2.84 1.30
N GLY A 83 0.81 2.42 1.93
CA GLY A 83 0.08 3.34 2.79
C GLY A 83 -1.03 2.71 3.60
N LEU A 84 -1.61 3.55 4.43
CA LEU A 84 -2.70 3.23 5.34
C LEU A 84 -3.95 4.02 4.97
N GLU A 85 -5.06 3.31 4.77
CA GLU A 85 -6.40 3.87 4.76
C GLU A 85 -6.97 3.75 6.17
N VAL A 86 -7.16 4.91 6.81
CA VAL A 86 -7.41 4.98 8.25
C VAL A 86 -8.90 5.15 8.54
N GLN A 87 -9.37 4.48 9.56
CA GLN A 87 -10.70 4.66 10.16
C GLN A 87 -10.53 5.22 11.58
N PRO A 88 -10.42 6.55 11.74
CA PRO A 88 -10.05 7.17 13.01
C PRO A 88 -10.96 6.80 14.19
N PRO A 89 -12.30 6.70 14.03
CA PRO A 89 -13.17 6.33 15.16
C PRO A 89 -12.89 4.95 15.76
N HIS A 90 -12.25 4.08 14.97
CA HIS A 90 -11.93 2.71 15.38
C HIS A 90 -10.43 2.50 15.66
N GLN A 91 -9.60 3.54 15.54
CA GLN A 91 -8.15 3.47 15.70
C GLN A 91 -7.54 2.31 14.88
N ARG A 92 -8.08 2.09 13.67
CA ARG A 92 -7.62 1.02 12.78
C ARG A 92 -7.35 1.54 11.37
N ALA A 93 -6.53 0.81 10.64
CA ALA A 93 -6.26 1.09 9.24
C ALA A 93 -6.18 -0.19 8.42
N GLU A 94 -6.25 -0.01 7.11
CA GLU A 94 -5.94 -1.03 6.12
C GLU A 94 -4.65 -0.66 5.39
N LEU A 95 -3.68 -1.59 5.40
CA LEU A 95 -2.43 -1.48 4.66
C LEU A 95 -2.67 -1.88 3.22
N GLY A 96 -2.31 -0.99 2.28
CA GLY A 96 -2.30 -1.25 0.86
C GLY A 96 -0.95 -0.93 0.24
N TYR A 97 -0.58 -1.65 -0.82
CA TYR A 97 0.64 -1.37 -1.58
C TYR A 97 0.59 -1.94 -3.00
N TRP A 98 1.38 -1.33 -3.85
CA TRP A 98 1.85 -1.90 -5.12
C TRP A 98 3.34 -1.62 -5.29
N VAL A 99 4.01 -2.47 -6.07
CA VAL A 99 5.43 -2.34 -6.39
C VAL A 99 5.59 -2.47 -7.91
N ALA A 100 6.43 -1.65 -8.50
CA ALA A 100 6.78 -1.74 -9.92
C ALA A 100 7.38 -3.13 -10.22
N ARG A 101 6.97 -3.72 -11.34
CA ARG A 101 7.21 -5.13 -11.66
C ARG A 101 8.68 -5.53 -11.62
N GLU A 102 9.55 -4.66 -12.08
CA GLU A 102 11.01 -4.88 -12.10
C GLU A 102 11.64 -5.01 -10.71
N TYR A 103 10.91 -4.58 -9.64
CA TYR A 103 11.35 -4.65 -8.25
C TYR A 103 10.66 -5.74 -7.43
N TRP A 104 9.89 -6.62 -8.08
CA TRP A 104 9.25 -7.74 -7.40
C TRP A 104 10.29 -8.76 -6.88
N ASN A 105 9.94 -9.42 -5.77
CA ASN A 105 10.77 -10.45 -5.10
C ASN A 105 12.13 -9.95 -4.55
N LEU A 106 12.38 -8.63 -4.54
CA LEU A 106 13.60 -8.02 -4.00
C LEU A 106 13.46 -7.53 -2.55
N GLY A 107 12.29 -7.77 -1.92
CA GLY A 107 12.03 -7.43 -0.51
C GLY A 107 11.56 -6.00 -0.26
N TYR A 108 11.47 -5.16 -1.28
CA TYR A 108 11.07 -3.75 -1.14
C TYR A 108 9.67 -3.56 -0.53
N ALA A 109 8.71 -4.42 -0.91
CA ALA A 109 7.36 -4.37 -0.32
C ALA A 109 7.40 -4.56 1.21
N SER A 110 8.14 -5.56 1.69
CA SER A 110 8.26 -5.83 3.12
C SER A 110 8.98 -4.69 3.85
N GLU A 111 10.07 -4.17 3.27
CA GLU A 111 10.84 -3.05 3.84
C GLU A 111 9.98 -1.79 3.97
N ALA A 112 9.31 -1.37 2.91
CA ALA A 112 8.45 -0.20 2.90
C ALA A 112 7.25 -0.37 3.86
N ALA A 113 6.58 -1.53 3.82
CA ALA A 113 5.43 -1.79 4.67
C ALA A 113 5.80 -1.85 6.17
N THR A 114 6.97 -2.39 6.53
CA THR A 114 7.46 -2.35 7.92
C THR A 114 7.57 -0.91 8.44
N ALA A 115 8.14 0.00 7.65
CA ALA A 115 8.25 1.40 8.03
C ALA A 115 6.87 2.06 8.21
N VAL A 116 5.92 1.75 7.31
CA VAL A 116 4.56 2.29 7.36
C VAL A 116 3.76 1.72 8.54
N LEU A 117 3.92 0.43 8.88
CA LEU A 117 3.34 -0.15 10.10
C LEU A 117 3.88 0.56 11.35
N GLY A 118 5.21 0.77 11.41
CA GLY A 118 5.84 1.50 12.51
C GLY A 118 5.27 2.91 12.68
N TYR A 119 5.10 3.63 11.57
CA TYR A 119 4.46 4.95 11.57
C TYR A 119 3.01 4.89 12.07
N GLY A 120 2.22 3.94 11.56
CA GLY A 120 0.84 3.74 11.96
C GLY A 120 0.66 3.49 13.46
N PHE A 121 1.49 2.62 14.04
CA PHE A 121 1.38 2.28 15.45
C PHE A 121 1.99 3.34 16.38
N ARG A 122 3.19 3.85 16.07
CA ARG A 122 3.94 4.71 16.98
C ARG A 122 3.56 6.18 16.89
N GLU A 123 3.27 6.67 15.66
CA GLU A 123 3.00 8.09 15.43
C GLU A 123 1.50 8.39 15.29
N MET A 124 0.76 7.50 14.60
CA MET A 124 -0.70 7.68 14.44
C MET A 124 -1.51 7.09 15.59
N GLY A 125 -0.90 6.28 16.49
CA GLY A 125 -1.57 5.67 17.63
C GLY A 125 -2.64 4.65 17.25
N LEU A 126 -2.48 3.97 16.11
CA LEU A 126 -3.43 2.95 15.68
C LEU A 126 -3.36 1.73 16.61
N HIS A 127 -4.52 1.16 16.91
CA HIS A 127 -4.62 -0.08 17.67
C HIS A 127 -4.44 -1.32 16.80
N ARG A 128 -4.90 -1.25 15.54
CA ARG A 128 -4.91 -2.40 14.63
C ARG A 128 -4.63 -1.96 13.19
N ILE A 129 -3.84 -2.76 12.48
CA ILE A 129 -3.69 -2.65 11.03
C ILE A 129 -4.04 -3.98 10.40
N ALA A 130 -4.97 -3.95 9.43
CA ALA A 130 -5.35 -5.10 8.62
C ALA A 130 -4.78 -4.97 7.21
N ALA A 131 -4.72 -6.08 6.48
CA ALA A 131 -4.41 -6.12 5.07
C ALA A 131 -5.09 -7.32 4.43
N HIS A 132 -5.27 -7.28 3.13
CA HIS A 132 -5.78 -8.43 2.40
C HIS A 132 -5.07 -8.60 1.05
N HIS A 133 -5.17 -9.78 0.48
CA HIS A 133 -4.71 -10.05 -0.88
C HIS A 133 -5.62 -11.06 -1.58
N TYR A 134 -5.62 -11.04 -2.89
CA TYR A 134 -6.24 -12.13 -3.66
C TYR A 134 -5.56 -13.46 -3.31
N THR A 135 -6.31 -14.48 -2.99
CA THR A 135 -5.78 -15.81 -2.62
C THR A 135 -4.77 -16.35 -3.64
N ARG A 136 -4.95 -16.04 -4.93
CA ARG A 136 -4.00 -16.38 -6.00
C ARG A 136 -2.68 -15.62 -5.94
N ASN A 137 -2.60 -14.49 -5.22
CA ASN A 137 -1.38 -13.69 -5.06
C ASN A 137 -0.57 -14.14 -3.83
N ALA A 138 0.00 -15.32 -3.88
CA ALA A 138 0.81 -15.87 -2.79
C ALA A 138 2.04 -14.99 -2.44
N ALA A 139 2.53 -14.18 -3.38
CA ALA A 139 3.63 -13.26 -3.10
C ALA A 139 3.23 -12.20 -2.09
N SER A 140 2.05 -11.59 -2.24
CA SER A 140 1.51 -10.65 -1.26
C SER A 140 1.28 -11.32 0.10
N GLY A 141 0.74 -12.55 0.13
CA GLY A 141 0.58 -13.31 1.38
C GLY A 141 1.90 -13.50 2.13
N ARG A 142 3.00 -13.80 1.43
CA ARG A 142 4.33 -13.91 2.04
C ARG A 142 4.84 -12.57 2.61
N VAL A 143 4.51 -11.46 1.96
CA VAL A 143 4.83 -10.12 2.50
C VAL A 143 4.10 -9.92 3.83
N LEU A 144 2.79 -10.15 3.88
CA LEU A 144 2.01 -9.96 5.11
C LEU A 144 2.50 -10.86 6.25
N GLN A 145 2.85 -12.12 5.96
CA GLN A 145 3.45 -13.02 6.95
C GLN A 145 4.80 -12.51 7.49
N LYS A 146 5.67 -11.97 6.61
CA LYS A 146 6.95 -11.37 7.01
C LYS A 146 6.79 -10.13 7.89
N LEU A 147 5.68 -9.41 7.73
CA LEU A 147 5.31 -8.27 8.59
C LEU A 147 4.78 -8.69 9.96
N GLY A 148 4.70 -9.99 10.26
CA GLY A 148 4.13 -10.52 11.50
C GLY A 148 2.61 -10.50 11.54
N MET A 149 1.94 -10.21 10.43
CA MET A 149 0.48 -10.21 10.37
C MET A 149 -0.07 -11.64 10.45
N ARG A 150 -1.11 -11.84 11.25
CA ARG A 150 -1.78 -13.13 11.43
C ARG A 150 -2.90 -13.29 10.42
N TYR A 151 -3.02 -14.50 9.87
CA TYR A 151 -4.15 -14.88 9.02
C TYR A 151 -5.45 -14.91 9.84
N GLU A 152 -6.49 -14.24 9.36
CA GLU A 152 -7.78 -14.12 10.05
C GLU A 152 -8.93 -14.81 9.31
N GLY A 153 -8.74 -15.17 8.07
CA GLY A 153 -9.73 -15.91 7.32
C GLY A 153 -9.81 -15.60 5.84
N ARG A 154 -10.63 -16.39 5.14
CA ARG A 154 -10.90 -16.22 3.72
C ARG A 154 -12.33 -15.78 3.49
N MET A 155 -12.48 -14.77 2.67
CA MET A 155 -13.77 -14.39 2.09
C MET A 155 -13.86 -14.92 0.66
N ARG A 156 -14.78 -15.87 0.43
CA ARG A 156 -14.95 -16.47 -0.88
C ARG A 156 -15.71 -15.54 -1.81
N GLN A 157 -15.24 -15.41 -3.08
CA GLN A 157 -15.88 -14.64 -4.14
C GLN A 157 -16.21 -13.20 -3.72
N HIS A 158 -15.28 -12.56 -2.98
CA HIS A 158 -15.53 -11.29 -2.32
C HIS A 158 -15.36 -10.08 -3.24
N VAL A 159 -14.48 -10.17 -4.23
CA VAL A 159 -14.20 -9.08 -5.17
C VAL A 159 -14.44 -9.54 -6.60
N LEU A 160 -15.14 -8.72 -7.37
CA LEU A 160 -15.26 -8.89 -8.81
C LEU A 160 -14.12 -8.15 -9.53
N LYS A 161 -13.19 -8.90 -10.11
CA LYS A 161 -12.09 -8.35 -10.92
C LYS A 161 -12.17 -8.90 -12.33
N TRP A 162 -12.35 -8.00 -13.31
CA TRP A 162 -12.44 -8.35 -14.74
C TRP A 162 -13.40 -9.53 -15.03
N SER A 163 -14.60 -9.44 -14.47
CA SER A 163 -15.66 -10.46 -14.60
C SER A 163 -15.38 -11.80 -13.91
N VAL A 164 -14.31 -11.89 -13.08
CA VAL A 164 -14.01 -13.05 -12.24
C VAL A 164 -14.22 -12.71 -10.78
N PHE A 165 -14.99 -13.53 -10.06
CA PHE A 165 -15.10 -13.43 -8.61
C PHE A 165 -13.87 -14.04 -7.95
N GLU A 166 -13.16 -13.22 -7.17
CA GLU A 166 -11.90 -13.56 -6.52
C GLU A 166 -12.09 -13.77 -5.02
N ASP A 167 -11.45 -14.81 -4.51
CA ASP A 167 -11.31 -15.02 -3.07
C ASP A 167 -10.25 -14.09 -2.50
N ILE A 168 -10.48 -13.62 -1.27
CA ILE A 168 -9.54 -12.77 -0.53
C ILE A 168 -9.14 -13.46 0.77
N ASP A 169 -7.85 -13.44 1.08
CA ASP A 169 -7.29 -13.82 2.37
C ASP A 169 -7.00 -12.56 3.19
N PHE A 170 -7.56 -12.50 4.42
CA PHE A 170 -7.43 -11.40 5.37
C PHE A 170 -6.36 -11.68 6.42
N TYR A 171 -5.61 -10.64 6.74
CA TYR A 171 -4.57 -10.63 7.74
C TYR A 171 -4.72 -9.41 8.65
N GLY A 172 -4.24 -9.53 9.90
CA GLY A 172 -4.25 -8.43 10.84
C GLY A 172 -3.07 -8.49 11.79
N ILE A 173 -2.72 -7.33 12.35
CA ILE A 173 -1.73 -7.19 13.41
C ILE A 173 -2.19 -6.11 14.38
N LEU A 174 -2.00 -6.36 15.68
CA LEU A 174 -2.30 -5.42 16.75
C LEU A 174 -1.05 -4.63 17.15
N ALA A 175 -1.24 -3.45 17.72
CA ALA A 175 -0.13 -2.61 18.18
C ALA A 175 0.81 -3.32 19.16
N GLU A 176 0.26 -4.14 20.05
CA GLU A 176 1.02 -4.94 21.05
C GLU A 176 1.82 -6.09 20.42
N GLU A 177 1.53 -6.49 19.20
CA GLU A 177 2.21 -7.55 18.45
C GLU A 177 3.33 -7.01 17.55
N PHE A 178 3.36 -5.69 17.33
CA PHE A 178 4.36 -5.05 16.50
C PHE A 178 5.59 -4.67 17.33
N GLY A 179 6.70 -5.38 17.13
CA GLY A 179 7.95 -5.22 17.86
C GLY A 179 9.07 -4.57 17.05
#